data_264545a747d42dddf24d08a736b07ab1
#
_entry.id   264545a747d42dddf24d08a736b07ab1
#
_cell.length_a   1.000
_cell.length_b   1.000
_cell.length_c   1.000
_cell.angle_alpha   90.00
_cell.angle_beta   90.00
_cell.angle_gamma   90.00
#
_symmetry.space_group_name_H-M   'P 1'
#
loop_
_entity.id
_entity.type
_entity.pdbx_description
1 polymer ?
#
loop_
_entity_poly.entity_id
_entity_poly.type
_entity_poly.pdbx_seq_one_letter_code
_entity_poly.pdbx_strand_id
1 'polypeptide(L)'
;MLTNEYLKKVYADVEKRDAHEPEFLQAVEEVFESLQLVIDKHPEWEKAALLERFVEPERVIEFRVPWVDDNGNVQVNRGYRVQYNSAIGPYKGGLRFHPSVNLSVIKFLGFEQILKNSLTTLPMGGGKGGSDFDPKGKSDAEVMRFCQSFMTELYRHIGQFTDTPAGDIGVGAREIGFLFGQYKRIGDRFDGGVLTGKGLTYGGSLARTQATGYGLCYFSAEALKHLKNDSYEGKTVVVSGSGNVAQYCAEKVTQLGGKVVAMSDSQGYIYDPNGINLPKLFDIKQKRRARISVYADEVPGSEYHAGCRDIWTVKCDIAHPCASQNEMDEKGAQALVDNGCMAVFEGANMPLTPEAIAVVQNNGLLYSPGKASNAGGVATSGLEMSQNSIRMSWSFDEVDEKLHGIMKNIYKACYDASVECGKPGDLMVGANVAGFLKVAEAMMAQGVV
;
A
#
# COMPACT_ATOMS: atom_id res chain seq x y z
N MET A 1 2.01 23.75 -5.76
CA MET A 1 0.99 24.84 -5.90
C MET A 1 0.32 24.72 -7.27
N LEU A 2 -1.00 24.67 -7.33
CA LEU A 2 -1.76 24.55 -8.58
C LEU A 2 -1.72 25.86 -9.41
N THR A 3 -1.45 25.75 -10.70
CA THR A 3 -1.40 26.87 -11.65
C THR A 3 -2.51 26.82 -12.69
N ASN A 4 -2.95 25.63 -13.12
CA ASN A 4 -4.04 25.44 -14.09
C ASN A 4 -5.39 25.81 -13.47
N GLU A 5 -6.21 26.59 -14.20
CA GLU A 5 -7.47 27.15 -13.69
C GLU A 5 -8.56 26.08 -13.46
N TYR A 6 -8.63 25.03 -14.29
CA TYR A 6 -9.57 23.93 -14.08
C TYR A 6 -9.25 23.14 -12.80
N LEU A 7 -7.97 22.81 -12.58
CA LEU A 7 -7.53 22.14 -11.36
C LEU A 7 -7.79 22.99 -10.11
N LYS A 8 -7.51 24.29 -10.16
CA LYS A 8 -7.80 25.22 -9.05
C LYS A 8 -9.29 25.26 -8.72
N LYS A 9 -10.15 25.37 -9.74
CA LYS A 9 -11.58 25.39 -9.56
C LYS A 9 -12.08 24.12 -8.88
N VAL A 10 -11.70 22.94 -9.41
CA VAL A 10 -12.11 21.66 -8.82
C VAL A 10 -11.59 21.49 -7.40
N TYR A 11 -10.31 21.85 -7.15
CA TYR A 11 -9.74 21.75 -5.80
C TYR A 11 -10.44 22.68 -4.82
N ALA A 12 -10.74 23.92 -5.19
CA ALA A 12 -11.47 24.85 -4.33
C ALA A 12 -12.88 24.36 -3.98
N ASP A 13 -13.56 23.69 -4.93
CA ASP A 13 -14.87 23.09 -4.68
C ASP A 13 -14.76 21.90 -3.70
N VAL A 14 -13.72 21.07 -3.84
CA VAL A 14 -13.43 19.95 -2.91
C VAL A 14 -13.09 20.51 -1.53
N GLU A 15 -12.19 21.49 -1.43
CA GLU A 15 -11.78 22.10 -0.18
C GLU A 15 -12.98 22.70 0.58
N LYS A 16 -13.88 23.36 -0.13
CA LYS A 16 -15.12 23.93 0.47
C LYS A 16 -16.08 22.85 0.96
N ARG A 17 -16.25 21.76 0.19
CA ARG A 17 -17.18 20.68 0.51
C ARG A 17 -16.65 19.79 1.63
N ASP A 18 -15.38 19.44 1.58
CA ASP A 18 -14.71 18.44 2.42
C ASP A 18 -13.72 19.10 3.41
N ALA A 19 -13.96 20.35 3.83
CA ALA A 19 -13.07 21.14 4.69
C ALA A 19 -12.66 20.46 6.02
N HIS A 20 -13.41 19.44 6.45
CA HIS A 20 -13.16 18.66 7.65
C HIS A 20 -12.42 17.33 7.39
N GLU A 21 -11.92 17.14 6.17
CA GLU A 21 -11.23 15.92 5.72
C GLU A 21 -9.79 16.21 5.27
N PRO A 22 -8.89 16.61 6.19
CA PRO A 22 -7.56 17.11 5.84
C PRO A 22 -6.68 16.08 5.11
N GLU A 23 -6.75 14.79 5.46
CA GLU A 23 -5.96 13.75 4.81
C GLU A 23 -6.42 13.54 3.36
N PHE A 24 -7.72 13.66 3.11
CA PHE A 24 -8.26 13.57 1.76
C PHE A 24 -7.86 14.77 0.90
N LEU A 25 -7.97 15.98 1.43
CA LEU A 25 -7.58 17.21 0.74
C LEU A 25 -6.10 17.19 0.34
N GLN A 26 -5.22 16.75 1.23
CA GLN A 26 -3.79 16.61 0.95
C GLN A 26 -3.52 15.64 -0.22
N ALA A 27 -4.21 14.51 -0.26
CA ALA A 27 -4.05 13.53 -1.33
C ALA A 27 -4.52 14.07 -2.69
N VAL A 28 -5.64 14.80 -2.72
CA VAL A 28 -6.15 15.41 -3.95
C VAL A 28 -5.16 16.46 -4.47
N GLU A 29 -4.62 17.32 -3.60
CA GLU A 29 -3.63 18.34 -3.98
C GLU A 29 -2.38 17.71 -4.58
N GLU A 30 -1.81 16.68 -3.94
CA GLU A 30 -0.62 15.95 -4.44
C GLU A 30 -0.84 15.38 -5.84
N VAL A 31 -1.98 14.74 -6.07
CA VAL A 31 -2.31 14.18 -7.38
C VAL A 31 -2.48 15.28 -8.41
N PHE A 32 -3.22 16.34 -8.09
CA PHE A 32 -3.47 17.47 -8.98
C PHE A 32 -2.19 18.21 -9.37
N GLU A 33 -1.21 18.33 -8.47
CA GLU A 33 0.11 18.88 -8.81
C GLU A 33 0.80 18.09 -9.92
N SER A 34 0.66 16.77 -9.92
CA SER A 34 1.18 15.94 -11.01
C SER A 34 0.37 16.09 -12.30
N LEU A 35 -0.97 16.19 -12.20
CA LEU A 35 -1.85 16.28 -13.36
C LEU A 35 -1.73 17.60 -14.14
N GLN A 36 -1.19 18.67 -13.54
CA GLN A 36 -0.89 19.93 -14.25
C GLN A 36 -0.05 19.72 -15.50
N LEU A 37 0.77 18.67 -15.54
CA LEU A 37 1.68 18.38 -16.66
C LEU A 37 0.97 17.78 -17.87
N VAL A 38 -0.27 17.33 -17.71
CA VAL A 38 -1.01 16.66 -18.79
C VAL A 38 -2.39 17.26 -19.06
N ILE A 39 -2.97 17.99 -18.11
CA ILE A 39 -4.36 18.48 -18.18
C ILE A 39 -4.63 19.34 -19.41
N ASP A 40 -3.70 20.20 -19.81
CA ASP A 40 -3.84 21.10 -20.96
C ASP A 40 -3.89 20.37 -22.32
N LYS A 41 -3.45 19.11 -22.35
CA LYS A 41 -3.52 18.25 -23.54
C LYS A 41 -4.91 17.65 -23.75
N HIS A 42 -5.80 17.76 -22.75
CA HIS A 42 -7.09 17.07 -22.68
C HIS A 42 -8.26 18.02 -22.34
N PRO A 43 -8.55 19.02 -23.19
CA PRO A 43 -9.65 19.98 -22.92
C PRO A 43 -11.03 19.31 -22.88
N GLU A 44 -11.17 18.10 -23.41
CA GLU A 44 -12.38 17.28 -23.33
C GLU A 44 -12.71 16.83 -21.90
N TRP A 45 -11.72 16.74 -21.01
CA TRP A 45 -11.95 16.32 -19.63
C TRP A 45 -12.74 17.36 -18.82
N GLU A 46 -12.48 18.65 -19.02
CA GLU A 46 -13.26 19.71 -18.38
C GLU A 46 -14.72 19.68 -18.84
N LYS A 47 -14.96 19.49 -20.16
CA LYS A 47 -16.32 19.39 -20.71
C LYS A 47 -17.10 18.21 -20.15
N ALA A 48 -16.41 17.11 -19.83
CA ALA A 48 -16.99 15.91 -19.25
C ALA A 48 -17.07 15.95 -17.72
N ALA A 49 -16.65 17.04 -17.07
CA ALA A 49 -16.50 17.13 -15.62
C ALA A 49 -15.73 15.92 -15.03
N LEU A 50 -14.65 15.53 -15.72
CA LEU A 50 -13.93 14.31 -15.39
C LEU A 50 -13.30 14.36 -14.00
N LEU A 51 -12.65 15.47 -13.67
CA LEU A 51 -11.98 15.62 -12.37
C LEU A 51 -12.98 15.75 -11.23
N GLU A 52 -14.10 16.46 -11.44
CA GLU A 52 -15.19 16.54 -10.46
C GLU A 52 -15.73 15.14 -10.11
N ARG A 53 -15.88 14.25 -11.10
CA ARG A 53 -16.29 12.86 -10.90
C ARG A 53 -15.17 12.00 -10.31
N PHE A 54 -13.93 12.29 -10.65
CA PHE A 54 -12.78 11.51 -10.17
C PHE A 54 -12.49 11.73 -8.68
N VAL A 55 -12.69 12.95 -8.17
CA VAL A 55 -12.50 13.28 -6.76
C VAL A 55 -13.72 12.99 -5.88
N GLU A 56 -14.85 12.63 -6.48
CA GLU A 56 -16.07 12.24 -5.76
C GLU A 56 -16.18 10.71 -5.73
N PRO A 57 -16.25 10.06 -4.56
CA PRO A 57 -16.49 8.63 -4.51
C PRO A 57 -17.89 8.28 -5.05
N GLU A 58 -17.99 7.17 -5.80
CA GLU A 58 -19.28 6.71 -6.31
C GLU A 58 -20.26 6.38 -5.19
N ARG A 59 -19.77 5.87 -4.05
CA ARG A 59 -20.59 5.61 -2.84
C ARG A 59 -19.76 5.65 -1.57
N VAL A 60 -20.37 6.20 -0.52
CA VAL A 60 -19.88 6.11 0.85
C VAL A 60 -20.92 5.37 1.67
N ILE A 61 -20.52 4.31 2.33
CA ILE A 61 -21.35 3.48 3.19
C ILE A 61 -20.80 3.60 4.62
N GLU A 62 -21.59 4.14 5.51
CA GLU A 62 -21.29 4.26 6.93
C GLU A 62 -22.34 3.50 7.73
N PHE A 63 -21.92 2.69 8.70
CA PHE A 63 -22.83 1.86 9.48
C PHE A 63 -22.34 1.64 10.90
N ARG A 64 -23.29 1.36 11.79
CA ARG A 64 -23.04 1.01 13.19
C ARG A 64 -22.65 -0.46 13.32
N VAL A 65 -21.64 -0.74 14.14
CA VAL A 65 -21.16 -2.10 14.43
C VAL A 65 -21.29 -2.37 15.94
N PRO A 66 -22.42 -2.89 16.41
CA PRO A 66 -22.59 -3.29 17.81
C PRO A 66 -22.03 -4.71 18.02
N TRP A 67 -21.31 -4.90 19.12
CA TRP A 67 -20.78 -6.22 19.50
C TRP A 67 -20.67 -6.35 21.03
N VAL A 68 -20.46 -7.56 21.54
CA VAL A 68 -20.38 -7.82 22.98
C VAL A 68 -18.97 -8.25 23.35
N ASP A 69 -18.36 -7.59 24.33
CA ASP A 69 -17.03 -7.98 24.85
C ASP A 69 -17.08 -9.26 25.70
N ASP A 70 -15.93 -9.72 26.16
CA ASP A 70 -15.84 -10.93 26.98
C ASP A 70 -16.43 -10.77 28.39
N ASN A 71 -16.67 -9.53 28.84
CA ASN A 71 -17.33 -9.21 30.10
C ASN A 71 -18.86 -9.09 29.96
N GLY A 72 -19.40 -9.27 28.76
CA GLY A 72 -20.83 -9.14 28.49
C GLY A 72 -21.31 -7.72 28.24
N ASN A 73 -20.41 -6.74 28.12
CA ASN A 73 -20.79 -5.34 27.85
C ASN A 73 -20.98 -5.13 26.34
N VAL A 74 -22.01 -4.35 26.00
CA VAL A 74 -22.25 -3.93 24.62
C VAL A 74 -21.27 -2.82 24.25
N GLN A 75 -20.54 -3.04 23.18
CA GLN A 75 -19.64 -2.10 22.53
C GLN A 75 -20.23 -1.64 21.20
N VAL A 76 -19.94 -0.41 20.79
CA VAL A 76 -20.41 0.14 19.52
C VAL A 76 -19.28 0.83 18.80
N ASN A 77 -18.97 0.37 17.60
CA ASN A 77 -18.01 0.98 16.69
C ASN A 77 -18.71 1.49 15.43
N ARG A 78 -17.99 2.26 14.65
CA ARG A 78 -18.43 2.76 13.35
C ARG A 78 -17.69 2.00 12.24
N GLY A 79 -18.43 1.50 11.26
CA GLY A 79 -17.90 0.85 10.07
C GLY A 79 -18.02 1.75 8.84
N TYR A 80 -17.05 1.65 7.93
CA TYR A 80 -16.99 2.41 6.68
C TYR A 80 -16.66 1.50 5.50
N ARG A 81 -17.26 1.79 4.34
CA ARG A 81 -16.82 1.34 3.03
C ARG A 81 -16.99 2.46 2.02
N VAL A 82 -15.88 2.92 1.44
CA VAL A 82 -15.89 3.85 0.32
C VAL A 82 -15.65 3.05 -0.95
N GLN A 83 -16.65 3.01 -1.81
CA GLN A 83 -16.63 2.50 -3.17
C GLN A 83 -16.30 3.69 -4.05
N TYR A 84 -15.00 3.84 -4.36
CA TYR A 84 -14.50 5.11 -4.86
C TYR A 84 -14.69 5.25 -6.37
N ASN A 85 -14.16 4.31 -7.15
CA ASN A 85 -14.22 4.36 -8.61
C ASN A 85 -14.21 2.94 -9.18
N SER A 86 -15.16 2.63 -10.05
CA SER A 86 -15.32 1.30 -10.67
C SER A 86 -15.02 1.28 -12.18
N ALA A 87 -14.48 2.36 -12.75
CA ALA A 87 -14.30 2.48 -14.20
C ALA A 87 -13.42 1.38 -14.81
N ILE A 88 -12.45 0.84 -14.05
CA ILE A 88 -11.53 -0.20 -14.55
C ILE A 88 -11.74 -1.58 -13.92
N GLY A 89 -12.77 -1.76 -13.13
CA GLY A 89 -13.12 -3.06 -12.51
C GLY A 89 -13.84 -2.91 -11.17
N PRO A 90 -14.15 -4.03 -10.49
CA PRO A 90 -14.78 -4.02 -9.18
C PRO A 90 -13.98 -3.18 -8.19
N TYR A 91 -14.66 -2.50 -7.27
CA TYR A 91 -13.97 -1.78 -6.20
C TYR A 91 -13.04 -2.73 -5.44
N LYS A 92 -11.81 -2.32 -5.21
CA LYS A 92 -10.79 -3.14 -4.56
C LYS A 92 -9.98 -2.32 -3.58
N GLY A 93 -9.86 -2.80 -2.36
CA GLY A 93 -9.00 -2.21 -1.33
C GLY A 93 -9.26 -2.77 0.05
N GLY A 94 -8.27 -2.57 0.94
CA GLY A 94 -8.25 -3.17 2.26
C GLY A 94 -9.30 -2.62 3.24
N LEU A 95 -9.53 -3.38 4.30
CA LEU A 95 -10.23 -2.95 5.51
C LEU A 95 -9.18 -2.65 6.58
N ARG A 96 -9.28 -1.49 7.23
CA ARG A 96 -8.40 -1.08 8.33
C ARG A 96 -9.17 -1.08 9.65
N PHE A 97 -8.69 -1.81 10.65
CA PHE A 97 -9.23 -1.75 12.01
C PHE A 97 -8.20 -1.07 12.92
N HIS A 98 -8.48 0.19 13.24
CA HIS A 98 -7.59 1.01 14.05
C HIS A 98 -8.36 2.20 14.63
N PRO A 99 -8.09 2.64 15.88
CA PRO A 99 -8.78 3.78 16.51
C PRO A 99 -8.75 5.10 15.74
N SER A 100 -7.75 5.30 14.89
CA SER A 100 -7.64 6.51 14.06
C SER A 100 -8.52 6.50 12.80
N VAL A 101 -9.27 5.43 12.54
CA VAL A 101 -10.11 5.34 11.35
C VAL A 101 -11.31 6.27 11.47
N ASN A 102 -11.44 7.13 10.48
CA ASN A 102 -12.56 8.03 10.24
C ASN A 102 -12.83 8.14 8.74
N LEU A 103 -13.84 8.88 8.33
CA LEU A 103 -14.21 8.99 6.91
C LEU A 103 -13.10 9.64 6.08
N SER A 104 -12.44 10.71 6.57
CA SER A 104 -11.34 11.38 5.88
C SER A 104 -10.21 10.40 5.53
N VAL A 105 -9.78 9.61 6.51
CA VAL A 105 -8.74 8.57 6.33
C VAL A 105 -9.18 7.52 5.30
N ILE A 106 -10.43 7.08 5.33
CA ILE A 106 -10.92 6.06 4.39
C ILE A 106 -11.09 6.63 2.98
N LYS A 107 -11.57 7.87 2.83
CA LYS A 107 -11.65 8.57 1.52
C LYS A 107 -10.26 8.76 0.93
N PHE A 108 -9.30 9.29 1.71
CA PHE A 108 -7.91 9.42 1.31
C PHE A 108 -7.35 8.11 0.77
N LEU A 109 -7.44 7.05 1.57
CA LEU A 109 -6.90 5.74 1.19
C LEU A 109 -7.65 5.13 -0.01
N GLY A 110 -8.94 5.40 -0.16
CA GLY A 110 -9.75 4.96 -1.31
C GLY A 110 -9.35 5.67 -2.60
N PHE A 111 -9.09 6.96 -2.54
CA PHE A 111 -8.62 7.78 -3.64
C PHE A 111 -7.24 7.32 -4.15
N GLU A 112 -6.28 7.17 -3.25
CA GLU A 112 -4.95 6.63 -3.54
C GLU A 112 -5.02 5.22 -4.14
N GLN A 113 -5.99 4.42 -3.68
CA GLN A 113 -6.15 3.05 -4.13
C GLN A 113 -6.56 2.96 -5.60
N ILE A 114 -7.27 3.96 -6.16
CA ILE A 114 -7.61 4.01 -7.59
C ILE A 114 -6.33 3.97 -8.43
N LEU A 115 -5.41 4.88 -8.15
CA LEU A 115 -4.16 5.04 -8.88
C LEU A 115 -3.27 3.79 -8.76
N LYS A 116 -3.16 3.28 -7.54
CA LYS A 116 -2.38 2.08 -7.24
C LYS A 116 -2.90 0.84 -7.98
N ASN A 117 -4.20 0.62 -7.98
CA ASN A 117 -4.81 -0.53 -8.66
C ASN A 117 -4.68 -0.40 -10.18
N SER A 118 -4.87 0.80 -10.70
CA SER A 118 -4.72 1.11 -12.13
C SER A 118 -3.34 0.73 -12.66
N LEU A 119 -2.28 1.03 -11.90
CA LEU A 119 -0.90 0.70 -12.28
C LEU A 119 -0.67 -0.81 -12.42
N THR A 120 -1.39 -1.66 -11.69
CA THR A 120 -1.22 -3.13 -11.78
C THR A 120 -1.66 -3.70 -13.13
N THR A 121 -2.38 -2.94 -13.95
CA THR A 121 -3.06 -3.37 -15.18
C THR A 121 -4.17 -4.42 -15.00
N LEU A 122 -4.36 -4.93 -13.80
CA LEU A 122 -5.43 -5.87 -13.47
C LEU A 122 -6.78 -5.14 -13.40
N PRO A 123 -7.91 -5.82 -13.68
CA PRO A 123 -9.24 -5.23 -13.69
C PRO A 123 -9.75 -5.00 -12.26
N MET A 124 -9.27 -3.96 -11.63
CA MET A 124 -9.61 -3.58 -10.26
C MET A 124 -9.81 -2.07 -10.16
N GLY A 125 -10.98 -1.66 -9.73
CA GLY A 125 -11.28 -0.28 -9.36
C GLY A 125 -10.71 0.09 -7.99
N GLY A 126 -11.07 1.26 -7.47
CA GLY A 126 -10.63 1.75 -6.16
C GLY A 126 -11.69 1.67 -5.10
N GLY A 127 -11.34 1.19 -3.92
CA GLY A 127 -12.19 1.21 -2.75
C GLY A 127 -11.39 1.05 -1.45
N LYS A 128 -11.98 1.46 -0.34
CA LYS A 128 -11.36 1.33 0.98
C LYS A 128 -12.45 1.20 2.05
N GLY A 129 -12.11 0.53 3.14
CA GLY A 129 -13.03 0.45 4.27
C GLY A 129 -12.30 0.28 5.59
N GLY A 130 -13.07 0.18 6.66
CA GLY A 130 -12.51 -0.03 7.98
C GLY A 130 -13.45 0.33 9.11
N SER A 131 -12.87 0.38 10.31
CA SER A 131 -13.57 0.73 11.54
C SER A 131 -12.59 1.33 12.54
N ASP A 132 -13.09 2.15 13.45
CA ASP A 132 -12.41 2.66 14.64
C ASP A 132 -12.16 1.58 15.72
N PHE A 133 -12.48 0.33 15.42
CA PHE A 133 -12.21 -0.81 16.29
C PHE A 133 -10.71 -1.09 16.41
N ASP A 134 -10.23 -1.27 17.66
CA ASP A 134 -8.85 -1.69 17.93
C ASP A 134 -8.79 -3.19 18.26
N PRO A 135 -8.23 -4.04 17.38
CA PRO A 135 -8.08 -5.47 17.66
C PRO A 135 -6.97 -5.80 18.66
N LYS A 136 -6.11 -4.84 19.03
CA LYS A 136 -5.01 -5.07 19.98
C LYS A 136 -5.56 -5.37 21.36
N GLY A 137 -5.05 -6.44 21.97
CA GLY A 137 -5.46 -6.85 23.31
C GLY A 137 -6.84 -7.47 23.41
N LYS A 138 -7.55 -7.63 22.28
CA LYS A 138 -8.84 -8.33 22.23
C LYS A 138 -8.64 -9.83 22.07
N SER A 139 -9.53 -10.62 22.69
CA SER A 139 -9.57 -12.05 22.47
C SER A 139 -10.00 -12.42 21.05
N ASP A 140 -9.68 -13.62 20.59
CA ASP A 140 -10.15 -14.12 19.30
C ASP A 140 -11.69 -14.17 19.23
N ALA A 141 -12.35 -14.43 20.35
CA ALA A 141 -13.80 -14.43 20.46
C ALA A 141 -14.39 -13.03 20.31
N GLU A 142 -13.78 -12.00 20.89
CA GLU A 142 -14.17 -10.59 20.71
C GLU A 142 -14.00 -10.14 19.27
N VAL A 143 -12.83 -10.41 18.68
CA VAL A 143 -12.54 -10.05 17.28
C VAL A 143 -13.49 -10.77 16.33
N MET A 144 -13.83 -12.04 16.60
CA MET A 144 -14.81 -12.79 15.80
C MET A 144 -16.19 -12.15 15.88
N ARG A 145 -16.69 -11.82 17.07
CA ARG A 145 -18.00 -11.15 17.24
C ARG A 145 -18.05 -9.81 16.54
N PHE A 146 -16.98 -9.01 16.66
CA PHE A 146 -16.86 -7.75 15.94
C PHE A 146 -16.91 -7.97 14.41
N CYS A 147 -16.08 -8.86 13.86
CA CYS A 147 -16.05 -9.15 12.43
C CYS A 147 -17.41 -9.67 11.90
N GLN A 148 -18.12 -10.48 12.69
CA GLN A 148 -19.45 -10.98 12.33
C GLN A 148 -20.46 -9.83 12.27
N SER A 149 -20.46 -8.93 13.25
CA SER A 149 -21.32 -7.74 13.24
C SER A 149 -20.99 -6.82 12.07
N PHE A 150 -19.72 -6.51 11.86
CA PHE A 150 -19.24 -5.68 10.76
C PHE A 150 -19.69 -6.25 9.40
N MET A 151 -19.48 -7.55 9.17
CA MET A 151 -19.85 -8.19 7.90
C MET A 151 -21.36 -8.29 7.71
N THR A 152 -22.15 -8.35 8.77
CA THR A 152 -23.62 -8.38 8.69
C THR A 152 -24.19 -7.12 8.02
N GLU A 153 -23.52 -5.98 8.17
CA GLU A 153 -23.87 -4.76 7.45
C GLU A 153 -23.19 -4.70 6.07
N LEU A 154 -21.89 -5.01 6.01
CA LEU A 154 -21.09 -4.87 4.79
C LEU A 154 -21.52 -5.82 3.65
N TYR A 155 -21.99 -7.04 3.96
CA TYR A 155 -22.24 -8.10 2.95
C TYR A 155 -23.19 -7.69 1.82
N ARG A 156 -24.11 -6.74 2.08
CA ARG A 156 -25.07 -6.23 1.09
C ARG A 156 -24.43 -5.43 -0.03
N HIS A 157 -23.21 -4.97 0.19
CA HIS A 157 -22.52 -4.00 -0.66
C HIS A 157 -21.31 -4.58 -1.37
N ILE A 158 -20.91 -5.82 -1.06
CA ILE A 158 -19.70 -6.46 -1.58
C ILE A 158 -20.02 -7.74 -2.36
N GLY A 159 -19.07 -8.15 -3.18
CA GLY A 159 -19.18 -9.37 -4.02
C GLY A 159 -18.01 -9.41 -5.00
N GLN A 160 -17.68 -10.61 -5.50
CA GLN A 160 -16.51 -10.82 -6.36
C GLN A 160 -16.50 -9.98 -7.65
N PHE A 161 -17.68 -9.53 -8.12
CA PHE A 161 -17.83 -8.71 -9.33
C PHE A 161 -18.26 -7.27 -9.04
N THR A 162 -18.44 -6.92 -7.78
CA THR A 162 -18.88 -5.58 -7.35
C THR A 162 -17.80 -4.88 -6.54
N ASP A 163 -17.42 -5.49 -5.43
CA ASP A 163 -16.47 -4.90 -4.47
C ASP A 163 -15.78 -6.03 -3.69
N THR A 164 -14.45 -6.07 -3.76
CA THR A 164 -13.65 -7.12 -3.13
C THR A 164 -12.69 -6.52 -2.08
N PRO A 165 -13.10 -6.48 -0.80
CA PRO A 165 -12.22 -6.06 0.28
C PRO A 165 -11.03 -7.00 0.49
N ALA A 166 -10.00 -6.48 1.18
CA ALA A 166 -8.80 -7.20 1.57
C ALA A 166 -8.38 -6.83 3.00
N GLY A 167 -7.27 -7.40 3.48
CA GLY A 167 -6.62 -6.97 4.72
C GLY A 167 -5.86 -5.66 4.57
N ASP A 168 -5.70 -4.98 5.70
CA ASP A 168 -4.87 -3.78 5.91
C ASP A 168 -4.46 -3.73 7.40
N ILE A 169 -4.05 -2.60 7.95
CA ILE A 169 -3.70 -2.47 9.36
C ILE A 169 -4.85 -2.99 10.25
N GLY A 170 -4.52 -3.90 11.18
CA GLY A 170 -5.48 -4.50 12.10
C GLY A 170 -6.38 -5.58 11.48
N VAL A 171 -6.21 -5.89 10.19
CA VAL A 171 -6.98 -6.93 9.48
C VAL A 171 -6.01 -7.87 8.77
N GLY A 172 -5.72 -8.98 9.42
CA GLY A 172 -4.89 -10.07 8.88
C GLY A 172 -5.73 -11.28 8.47
N ALA A 173 -5.05 -12.42 8.32
CA ALA A 173 -5.69 -13.68 7.92
C ALA A 173 -6.79 -14.14 8.90
N ARG A 174 -6.64 -13.85 10.20
CA ARG A 174 -7.64 -14.14 11.24
C ARG A 174 -8.94 -13.39 10.98
N GLU A 175 -8.86 -12.08 10.86
CA GLU A 175 -10.00 -11.19 10.61
C GLU A 175 -10.68 -11.51 9.28
N ILE A 176 -9.89 -11.71 8.22
CA ILE A 176 -10.40 -12.12 6.90
C ILE A 176 -11.14 -13.46 7.00
N GLY A 177 -10.64 -14.40 7.80
CA GLY A 177 -11.31 -15.67 8.05
C GLY A 177 -12.69 -15.49 8.69
N PHE A 178 -12.78 -14.67 9.76
CA PHE A 178 -14.05 -14.38 10.44
C PHE A 178 -15.04 -13.63 9.54
N LEU A 179 -14.55 -12.66 8.78
CA LEU A 179 -15.36 -11.90 7.80
C LEU A 179 -15.90 -12.82 6.70
N PHE A 180 -15.06 -13.69 6.13
CA PHE A 180 -15.46 -14.64 5.09
C PHE A 180 -16.46 -15.65 5.60
N GLY A 181 -16.23 -16.20 6.81
CA GLY A 181 -17.16 -17.15 7.44
C GLY A 181 -18.57 -16.56 7.62
N GLN A 182 -18.66 -15.31 8.07
CA GLN A 182 -19.94 -14.63 8.24
C GLN A 182 -20.61 -14.30 6.90
N TYR A 183 -19.84 -13.82 5.90
CA TYR A 183 -20.36 -13.59 4.55
C TYR A 183 -20.99 -14.85 3.96
N LYS A 184 -20.25 -15.97 4.02
CA LYS A 184 -20.72 -17.27 3.56
C LYS A 184 -22.00 -17.71 4.28
N ARG A 185 -22.06 -17.52 5.60
CA ARG A 185 -23.22 -17.89 6.42
C ARG A 185 -24.48 -17.10 6.04
N ILE A 186 -24.37 -15.79 5.84
CA ILE A 186 -25.51 -14.93 5.49
C ILE A 186 -25.96 -15.21 4.04
N GLY A 187 -25.02 -15.31 3.12
CA GLY A 187 -25.31 -15.46 1.69
C GLY A 187 -25.71 -16.85 1.26
N ASP A 188 -25.56 -17.86 2.14
CA ASP A 188 -25.77 -19.29 1.87
C ASP A 188 -25.08 -19.77 0.57
N ARG A 189 -23.86 -19.25 0.32
CA ARG A 189 -23.08 -19.59 -0.87
C ARG A 189 -21.59 -19.46 -0.61
N PHE A 190 -20.77 -20.23 -1.32
CA PHE A 190 -19.32 -20.11 -1.31
C PHE A 190 -18.89 -19.19 -2.46
N ASP A 191 -18.81 -17.89 -2.18
CA ASP A 191 -18.29 -16.87 -3.09
C ASP A 191 -16.81 -16.64 -2.78
N GLY A 192 -15.94 -17.44 -3.39
CA GLY A 192 -14.50 -17.46 -3.10
C GLY A 192 -13.79 -16.15 -3.44
N GLY A 193 -14.32 -15.37 -4.37
CA GLY A 193 -13.72 -14.11 -4.83
C GLY A 193 -14.14 -12.86 -4.04
N VAL A 194 -15.01 -12.99 -3.02
CA VAL A 194 -15.57 -11.83 -2.30
C VAL A 194 -14.55 -11.09 -1.45
N LEU A 195 -13.52 -11.75 -0.96
CA LEU A 195 -12.43 -11.20 -0.15
C LEU A 195 -11.09 -11.74 -0.62
N THR A 196 -10.03 -10.96 -0.50
CA THR A 196 -8.65 -11.44 -0.70
C THR A 196 -7.84 -11.40 0.60
N GLY A 197 -6.73 -12.15 0.63
CA GLY A 197 -5.96 -12.39 1.85
C GLY A 197 -6.49 -13.55 2.67
N LYS A 198 -7.27 -14.44 2.03
CA LYS A 198 -7.82 -15.66 2.65
C LYS A 198 -6.73 -16.66 2.97
N GLY A 199 -7.03 -17.58 3.89
CA GLY A 199 -6.20 -18.75 4.12
C GLY A 199 -6.16 -19.68 2.89
N LEU A 200 -5.07 -20.41 2.72
CA LEU A 200 -4.87 -21.31 1.57
C LEU A 200 -5.94 -22.40 1.46
N THR A 201 -6.49 -22.83 2.58
CA THR A 201 -7.52 -23.89 2.63
C THR A 201 -8.89 -23.48 2.09
N TYR A 202 -9.11 -22.18 1.87
CA TYR A 202 -10.40 -21.66 1.39
C TYR A 202 -10.24 -20.55 0.33
N GLY A 203 -9.25 -20.70 -0.54
CA GLY A 203 -9.10 -19.89 -1.76
C GLY A 203 -8.09 -18.77 -1.68
N GLY A 204 -7.20 -18.76 -0.69
CA GLY A 204 -6.06 -17.86 -0.63
C GLY A 204 -4.99 -18.17 -1.66
N SER A 205 -4.14 -17.20 -1.99
CA SER A 205 -3.03 -17.34 -2.92
C SER A 205 -1.71 -17.56 -2.20
N LEU A 206 -0.86 -18.43 -2.72
CA LEU A 206 0.55 -18.50 -2.37
C LEU A 206 1.25 -17.15 -2.73
N ALA A 207 2.42 -16.93 -2.18
CA ALA A 207 3.22 -15.71 -2.31
C ALA A 207 2.56 -14.40 -1.79
N ARG A 208 1.29 -14.43 -1.30
CA ARG A 208 0.60 -13.21 -0.85
C ARG A 208 1.32 -12.52 0.31
N THR A 209 1.90 -13.29 1.24
CA THR A 209 2.62 -12.76 2.40
C THR A 209 3.91 -12.06 2.00
N GLN A 210 4.60 -12.59 0.99
CA GLN A 210 5.84 -12.07 0.44
C GLN A 210 5.64 -10.89 -0.51
N ALA A 211 4.48 -10.83 -1.13
CA ALA A 211 4.21 -10.06 -2.34
C ALA A 211 4.58 -8.57 -2.28
N THR A 212 4.35 -7.90 -1.15
CA THR A 212 4.68 -6.47 -1.04
C THR A 212 6.19 -6.25 -1.00
N GLY A 213 6.90 -7.02 -0.17
CA GLY A 213 8.37 -6.93 -0.08
C GLY A 213 9.07 -7.39 -1.35
N TYR A 214 8.62 -8.50 -1.94
CA TYR A 214 9.17 -8.99 -3.21
C TYR A 214 8.89 -8.02 -4.36
N GLY A 215 7.65 -7.53 -4.46
CA GLY A 215 7.27 -6.56 -5.49
C GLY A 215 8.06 -5.27 -5.40
N LEU A 216 8.29 -4.76 -4.19
CA LEU A 216 9.17 -3.61 -3.96
C LEU A 216 10.55 -3.84 -4.57
N CYS A 217 11.16 -5.00 -4.32
CA CYS A 217 12.49 -5.32 -4.85
C CYS A 217 12.49 -5.51 -6.37
N TYR A 218 11.45 -6.09 -6.97
CA TYR A 218 11.32 -6.21 -8.42
C TYR A 218 11.20 -4.85 -9.09
N PHE A 219 10.36 -3.97 -8.58
CA PHE A 219 10.24 -2.60 -9.07
C PHE A 219 11.56 -1.84 -8.96
N SER A 220 12.21 -1.92 -7.80
CA SER A 220 13.47 -1.23 -7.54
C SER A 220 14.60 -1.74 -8.40
N ALA A 221 14.67 -3.07 -8.67
CA ALA A 221 15.66 -3.66 -9.54
C ALA A 221 15.55 -3.13 -10.98
N GLU A 222 14.34 -3.00 -11.53
CA GLU A 222 14.13 -2.40 -12.84
C GLU A 222 14.54 -0.91 -12.87
N ALA A 223 14.20 -0.16 -11.81
CA ALA A 223 14.57 1.25 -11.69
C ALA A 223 16.09 1.44 -11.59
N LEU A 224 16.77 0.66 -10.76
CA LEU A 224 18.24 0.68 -10.64
C LEU A 224 18.90 0.35 -11.98
N LYS A 225 18.46 -0.73 -12.62
CA LYS A 225 19.00 -1.16 -13.92
C LYS A 225 18.85 -0.07 -14.98
N HIS A 226 17.69 0.53 -15.10
CA HIS A 226 17.39 1.45 -16.18
C HIS A 226 17.95 2.86 -15.92
N LEU A 227 17.80 3.39 -14.69
CA LEU A 227 18.12 4.79 -14.38
C LEU A 227 19.54 4.98 -13.84
N LYS A 228 20.15 3.94 -13.28
CA LYS A 228 21.49 4.00 -12.70
C LYS A 228 22.48 3.05 -13.38
N ASN A 229 22.04 2.20 -14.32
CA ASN A 229 22.81 1.10 -14.90
C ASN A 229 23.48 0.22 -13.81
N ASP A 230 22.71 -0.09 -12.78
CA ASP A 230 23.17 -0.74 -11.54
C ASP A 230 22.19 -1.84 -11.10
N SER A 231 22.49 -2.54 -10.01
CA SER A 231 21.67 -3.61 -9.44
C SER A 231 21.81 -3.68 -7.94
N TYR A 232 21.15 -4.65 -7.29
CA TYR A 232 21.35 -4.93 -5.86
C TYR A 232 22.70 -5.63 -5.57
N GLU A 233 23.34 -6.23 -6.58
CA GLU A 233 24.57 -6.98 -6.37
C GLU A 233 25.65 -6.15 -5.69
N GLY A 234 26.13 -6.62 -4.53
CA GLY A 234 27.13 -5.94 -3.71
C GLY A 234 26.68 -4.67 -2.99
N LYS A 235 25.41 -4.26 -3.09
CA LYS A 235 24.91 -3.05 -2.43
C LYS A 235 24.61 -3.28 -0.95
N THR A 236 24.88 -2.25 -0.16
CA THR A 236 24.47 -2.17 1.24
C THR A 236 23.08 -1.56 1.33
N VAL A 237 22.16 -2.24 2.01
CA VAL A 237 20.76 -1.86 2.05
C VAL A 237 20.28 -1.68 3.51
N VAL A 238 19.49 -0.64 3.74
CA VAL A 238 18.79 -0.41 5.02
C VAL A 238 17.29 -0.55 4.80
N VAL A 239 16.64 -1.31 5.67
CA VAL A 239 15.19 -1.57 5.61
C VAL A 239 14.56 -1.20 6.94
N SER A 240 13.68 -0.21 7.00
CA SER A 240 12.96 0.07 8.24
C SER A 240 11.82 -0.92 8.48
N GLY A 241 11.46 -1.09 9.74
CA GLY A 241 10.43 -2.04 10.15
C GLY A 241 10.94 -3.47 10.32
N SER A 242 10.06 -4.31 10.84
CA SER A 242 10.28 -5.75 11.04
C SER A 242 8.97 -6.55 10.84
N GLY A 243 8.00 -5.94 10.18
CA GLY A 243 6.76 -6.60 9.73
C GLY A 243 6.97 -7.39 8.43
N ASN A 244 5.88 -7.89 7.84
CA ASN A 244 5.93 -8.70 6.62
C ASN A 244 6.66 -7.99 5.47
N VAL A 245 6.34 -6.72 5.20
CA VAL A 245 6.97 -5.97 4.10
C VAL A 245 8.48 -5.93 4.28
N ALA A 246 8.95 -5.53 5.46
CA ALA A 246 10.38 -5.40 5.76
C ALA A 246 11.10 -6.75 5.73
N GLN A 247 10.52 -7.81 6.32
CA GLN A 247 11.14 -9.13 6.34
C GLN A 247 11.32 -9.70 4.93
N TYR A 248 10.29 -9.62 4.10
CA TYR A 248 10.35 -10.17 2.75
C TYR A 248 11.05 -9.23 1.74
N CYS A 249 11.13 -7.93 2.02
CA CYS A 249 12.05 -7.03 1.33
C CYS A 249 13.50 -7.46 1.60
N ALA A 250 13.86 -7.67 2.86
CA ALA A 250 15.21 -8.11 3.25
C ALA A 250 15.58 -9.47 2.63
N GLU A 251 14.62 -10.42 2.58
CA GLU A 251 14.82 -11.71 1.95
C GLU A 251 15.09 -11.56 0.44
N LYS A 252 14.26 -10.79 -0.26
CA LYS A 252 14.42 -10.62 -1.72
C LYS A 252 15.67 -9.82 -2.08
N VAL A 253 16.01 -8.77 -1.31
CA VAL A 253 17.27 -8.03 -1.46
C VAL A 253 18.46 -9.00 -1.39
N THR A 254 18.46 -9.89 -0.38
CA THR A 254 19.53 -10.89 -0.22
C THR A 254 19.59 -11.87 -1.40
N GLN A 255 18.43 -12.32 -1.91
CA GLN A 255 18.35 -13.17 -3.10
C GLN A 255 18.90 -12.48 -4.37
N LEU A 256 18.79 -11.15 -4.44
CA LEU A 256 19.28 -10.33 -5.55
C LEU A 256 20.74 -9.87 -5.37
N GLY A 257 21.47 -10.41 -4.39
CA GLY A 257 22.88 -10.15 -4.16
C GLY A 257 23.17 -8.91 -3.29
N GLY A 258 22.17 -8.26 -2.75
CA GLY A 258 22.32 -7.14 -1.81
C GLY A 258 22.54 -7.61 -0.37
N LYS A 259 23.09 -6.73 0.46
CA LYS A 259 23.35 -6.97 1.87
C LYS A 259 22.51 -6.02 2.73
N VAL A 260 21.49 -6.53 3.41
CA VAL A 260 20.72 -5.77 4.38
C VAL A 260 21.49 -5.70 5.69
N VAL A 261 21.89 -4.50 6.11
CA VAL A 261 22.72 -4.29 7.32
C VAL A 261 21.96 -3.74 8.51
N ALA A 262 20.78 -3.16 8.30
CA ALA A 262 19.97 -2.65 9.41
C ALA A 262 18.47 -2.87 9.17
N MET A 263 17.76 -3.17 10.26
CA MET A 263 16.30 -3.25 10.32
C MET A 263 15.79 -2.66 11.65
N SER A 264 14.54 -2.15 11.68
CA SER A 264 14.00 -1.48 12.86
C SER A 264 12.67 -2.06 13.33
N ASP A 265 12.30 -1.73 14.56
CA ASP A 265 10.92 -1.74 15.04
C ASP A 265 10.57 -0.39 15.69
N SER A 266 9.43 -0.28 16.37
CA SER A 266 8.99 0.99 16.95
C SER A 266 9.86 1.51 18.11
N GLN A 267 10.82 0.72 18.63
CA GLN A 267 11.66 1.10 19.76
C GLN A 267 13.10 1.42 19.36
N GLY A 268 13.58 0.82 18.27
CA GLY A 268 14.96 1.01 17.82
C GLY A 268 15.28 0.22 16.57
N TYR A 269 16.56 0.08 16.28
CA TYR A 269 17.03 -0.69 15.14
C TYR A 269 18.21 -1.60 15.50
N ILE A 270 18.37 -2.65 14.73
CA ILE A 270 19.54 -3.51 14.76
C ILE A 270 20.47 -3.15 13.61
N TYR A 271 21.76 -3.24 13.87
CA TYR A 271 22.82 -3.10 12.88
C TYR A 271 23.70 -4.35 12.89
N ASP A 272 23.90 -4.94 11.71
CA ASP A 272 24.80 -6.08 11.53
C ASP A 272 25.66 -5.82 10.29
N PRO A 273 26.95 -5.51 10.46
CA PRO A 273 27.84 -5.20 9.34
C PRO A 273 28.05 -6.39 8.40
N ASN A 274 27.82 -7.61 8.88
CA ASN A 274 27.94 -8.83 8.10
C ASN A 274 26.69 -9.14 7.26
N GLY A 275 25.59 -8.41 7.51
CA GLY A 275 24.27 -8.61 6.93
C GLY A 275 23.33 -9.39 7.85
N ILE A 276 22.06 -8.98 7.87
CA ILE A 276 21.02 -9.54 8.75
C ILE A 276 20.85 -11.04 8.48
N ASN A 277 20.98 -11.84 9.54
CA ASN A 277 20.70 -13.28 9.54
C ASN A 277 19.19 -13.50 9.47
N LEU A 278 18.66 -13.71 8.27
CA LEU A 278 17.22 -13.85 8.00
C LEU A 278 16.57 -15.02 8.75
N PRO A 279 17.15 -16.24 8.79
CA PRO A 279 16.61 -17.34 9.60
C PRO A 279 16.40 -16.95 11.07
N LYS A 280 17.36 -16.24 11.67
CA LYS A 280 17.29 -15.76 13.05
C LYS A 280 16.21 -14.68 13.19
N LEU A 281 16.16 -13.73 12.24
CA LEU A 281 15.12 -12.70 12.24
C LEU A 281 13.71 -13.30 12.14
N PHE A 282 13.50 -14.28 11.28
CA PHE A 282 12.19 -14.96 11.13
C PHE A 282 11.82 -15.74 12.39
N ASP A 283 12.77 -16.40 13.04
CA ASP A 283 12.52 -17.05 14.32
C ASP A 283 12.05 -16.05 15.38
N ILE A 284 12.76 -14.92 15.52
CA ILE A 284 12.41 -13.87 16.48
C ILE A 284 11.04 -13.26 16.18
N LYS A 285 10.78 -12.89 14.91
CA LYS A 285 9.58 -12.13 14.54
C LYS A 285 8.34 -12.98 14.29
N GLN A 286 8.49 -14.10 13.60
CA GLN A 286 7.33 -14.91 13.18
C GLN A 286 6.96 -15.97 14.22
N LYS A 287 7.95 -16.66 14.80
CA LYS A 287 7.67 -17.73 15.77
C LYS A 287 7.50 -17.19 17.18
N ARG A 288 8.50 -16.43 17.67
CA ARG A 288 8.52 -15.93 19.05
C ARG A 288 7.74 -14.62 19.24
N ARG A 289 7.45 -13.90 18.15
CA ARG A 289 6.78 -12.58 18.15
C ARG A 289 7.45 -11.57 19.08
N ALA A 290 8.78 -11.69 19.24
CA ALA A 290 9.59 -10.87 20.12
C ALA A 290 9.98 -9.53 19.45
N ARG A 291 10.55 -8.61 20.24
CA ARG A 291 11.14 -7.37 19.76
C ARG A 291 12.41 -7.64 18.98
N ILE A 292 12.75 -6.73 18.06
CA ILE A 292 13.94 -6.88 17.21
C ILE A 292 15.23 -6.78 18.02
N SER A 293 15.21 -6.13 19.20
CA SER A 293 16.35 -6.03 20.11
C SER A 293 16.96 -7.38 20.51
N VAL A 294 16.13 -8.42 20.59
CA VAL A 294 16.58 -9.80 20.89
C VAL A 294 17.60 -10.31 19.88
N TYR A 295 17.61 -9.77 18.66
CA TYR A 295 18.57 -10.16 17.62
C TYR A 295 20.02 -9.87 18.05
N ALA A 296 20.28 -8.70 18.63
CA ALA A 296 21.61 -8.33 19.07
C ALA A 296 22.12 -9.19 20.26
N ASP A 297 21.22 -9.71 21.09
CA ASP A 297 21.57 -10.62 22.18
C ASP A 297 22.00 -12.01 21.65
N GLU A 298 21.53 -12.41 20.46
CA GLU A 298 21.67 -13.76 19.93
C GLU A 298 22.59 -13.88 18.71
N VAL A 299 22.95 -12.74 18.08
CA VAL A 299 23.84 -12.72 16.90
C VAL A 299 25.11 -11.94 17.23
N PRO A 300 26.23 -12.63 17.47
CA PRO A 300 27.50 -11.97 17.79
C PRO A 300 27.97 -11.01 16.72
N GLY A 301 28.39 -9.81 17.12
CA GLY A 301 28.87 -8.76 16.22
C GLY A 301 27.78 -7.85 15.67
N SER A 302 26.52 -8.10 16.01
CA SER A 302 25.42 -7.17 15.75
C SER A 302 25.18 -6.24 16.95
N GLU A 303 24.55 -5.11 16.73
CA GLU A 303 24.27 -4.07 17.70
C GLU A 303 22.79 -3.72 17.71
N TYR A 304 22.28 -3.30 18.87
CA TYR A 304 20.94 -2.69 18.97
C TYR A 304 21.09 -1.24 19.42
N HIS A 305 20.37 -0.36 18.71
CA HIS A 305 20.32 1.06 19.03
C HIS A 305 18.87 1.49 19.30
N ALA A 306 18.66 2.21 20.41
CA ALA A 306 17.36 2.81 20.71
C ALA A 306 17.09 4.00 19.76
N GLY A 307 15.82 4.22 19.43
CA GLY A 307 15.45 5.29 18.49
C GLY A 307 15.30 4.77 17.05
N CYS A 308 14.07 4.40 16.65
CA CYS A 308 13.84 3.77 15.35
C CYS A 308 14.11 4.67 14.14
N ARG A 309 14.01 6.00 14.30
CA ARG A 309 14.26 6.95 13.20
C ARG A 309 15.74 7.15 12.89
N ASP A 310 16.62 6.83 13.84
CA ASP A 310 18.06 6.96 13.66
C ASP A 310 18.64 5.89 12.74
N ILE A 311 17.85 4.92 12.32
CA ILE A 311 18.22 3.92 11.31
C ILE A 311 18.71 4.57 10.01
N TRP A 312 18.22 5.77 9.66
CA TRP A 312 18.60 6.48 8.44
C TRP A 312 20.01 7.08 8.50
N THR A 313 20.64 7.09 9.68
CA THR A 313 22.06 7.47 9.84
C THR A 313 23.03 6.34 9.47
N VAL A 314 22.53 5.11 9.32
CA VAL A 314 23.34 3.98 8.89
C VAL A 314 23.71 4.12 7.42
N LYS A 315 25.01 4.06 7.13
CA LYS A 315 25.50 4.18 5.74
C LYS A 315 24.97 3.06 4.86
N CYS A 316 24.35 3.42 3.76
CA CYS A 316 23.81 2.46 2.78
C CYS A 316 23.81 3.04 1.37
N ASP A 317 23.72 2.16 0.38
CA ASP A 317 23.52 2.51 -1.02
C ASP A 317 22.03 2.69 -1.34
N ILE A 318 21.17 1.88 -0.72
CA ILE A 318 19.72 1.86 -0.97
C ILE A 318 18.98 1.83 0.35
N ALA A 319 17.92 2.64 0.47
CA ALA A 319 17.03 2.67 1.63
C ALA A 319 15.61 2.22 1.24
N HIS A 320 15.04 1.32 2.04
CA HIS A 320 13.65 0.87 1.92
C HIS A 320 12.85 1.21 3.18
N PRO A 321 12.12 2.32 3.19
CA PRO A 321 11.15 2.63 4.26
C PRO A 321 9.96 1.67 4.20
N CYS A 322 9.91 0.71 5.15
CA CYS A 322 8.94 -0.40 5.16
C CYS A 322 8.12 -0.51 6.46
N ALA A 323 8.19 0.47 7.36
CA ALA A 323 7.54 0.38 8.66
C ALA A 323 6.17 1.06 8.69
N SER A 324 6.12 2.39 8.62
CA SER A 324 4.89 3.15 8.84
C SER A 324 4.88 4.49 8.12
N GLN A 325 3.69 5.11 8.08
CA GLN A 325 3.51 6.46 7.55
C GLN A 325 4.38 7.48 8.31
N ASN A 326 4.98 8.44 7.59
CA ASN A 326 5.78 9.55 8.11
C ASN A 326 6.92 9.10 9.05
N GLU A 327 7.54 7.97 8.75
CA GLU A 327 8.68 7.45 9.53
C GLU A 327 10.01 8.12 9.19
N MET A 328 10.14 8.70 8.01
CA MET A 328 11.31 9.47 7.58
C MET A 328 10.94 10.93 7.41
N ASP A 329 11.54 11.78 8.23
CA ASP A 329 11.44 13.22 8.14
C ASP A 329 12.61 13.83 7.35
N GLU A 330 12.65 15.17 7.24
CA GLU A 330 13.72 15.91 6.57
C GLU A 330 15.12 15.52 7.07
N LYS A 331 15.29 15.32 8.38
CA LYS A 331 16.57 14.95 8.97
C LYS A 331 17.02 13.54 8.56
N GLY A 332 16.11 12.59 8.55
CA GLY A 332 16.38 11.23 8.09
C GLY A 332 16.77 11.21 6.61
N ALA A 333 16.06 11.97 5.78
CA ALA A 333 16.38 12.11 4.36
C ALA A 333 17.75 12.78 4.15
N GLN A 334 18.07 13.84 4.90
CA GLN A 334 19.38 14.50 4.82
C GLN A 334 20.51 13.56 5.24
N ALA A 335 20.32 12.74 6.27
CA ALA A 335 21.32 11.76 6.68
C ALA A 335 21.64 10.73 5.58
N LEU A 336 20.62 10.28 4.82
CA LEU A 336 20.83 9.43 3.66
C LEU A 336 21.65 10.12 2.55
N VAL A 337 21.35 11.39 2.27
CA VAL A 337 22.13 12.20 1.31
C VAL A 337 23.58 12.32 1.74
N ASP A 338 23.82 12.70 3.00
CA ASP A 338 25.16 12.91 3.56
C ASP A 338 26.00 11.60 3.55
N ASN A 339 25.32 10.46 3.71
CA ASN A 339 25.94 9.12 3.67
C ASN A 339 26.15 8.58 2.25
N GLY A 340 25.71 9.29 1.20
CA GLY A 340 25.89 8.92 -0.20
C GLY A 340 24.91 7.83 -0.67
N CYS A 341 23.74 7.74 -0.04
CA CYS A 341 22.65 6.87 -0.53
C CYS A 341 22.26 7.26 -1.95
N MET A 342 22.06 6.27 -2.81
CA MET A 342 21.74 6.51 -4.23
C MET A 342 20.25 6.39 -4.55
N ALA A 343 19.49 5.70 -3.71
CA ALA A 343 18.09 5.41 -3.99
C ALA A 343 17.24 5.18 -2.73
N VAL A 344 16.00 5.67 -2.77
CA VAL A 344 14.97 5.45 -1.75
C VAL A 344 13.70 4.92 -2.43
N PHE A 345 13.24 3.73 -2.07
CA PHE A 345 12.03 3.13 -2.60
C PHE A 345 11.07 2.78 -1.46
N GLU A 346 9.90 3.36 -1.48
CA GLU A 346 8.91 3.22 -0.41
C GLU A 346 8.23 1.84 -0.40
N GLY A 347 8.39 1.11 0.70
CA GLY A 347 7.67 -0.14 0.96
C GLY A 347 6.39 0.05 1.78
N ALA A 348 6.37 1.02 2.68
CA ALA A 348 5.16 1.44 3.39
C ALA A 348 4.32 2.42 2.54
N ASN A 349 3.12 2.76 3.01
CA ASN A 349 2.31 3.81 2.41
C ASN A 349 2.72 5.16 3.01
N MET A 350 3.17 6.09 2.17
CA MET A 350 3.62 7.45 2.53
C MET A 350 4.59 7.47 3.74
N PRO A 351 5.71 6.74 3.69
CA PRO A 351 6.65 6.71 4.80
C PRO A 351 7.50 7.98 4.90
N LEU A 352 7.68 8.71 3.80
CA LEU A 352 8.38 9.99 3.79
C LEU A 352 7.40 11.15 4.00
N THR A 353 7.84 12.17 4.76
CA THR A 353 7.12 13.44 4.79
C THR A 353 7.37 14.23 3.50
N PRO A 354 6.52 15.21 3.12
CA PRO A 354 6.74 16.05 1.94
C PRO A 354 8.12 16.71 1.93
N GLU A 355 8.60 17.15 3.08
CA GLU A 355 9.94 17.78 3.23
C GLU A 355 11.05 16.75 2.95
N ALA A 356 10.89 15.50 3.44
CA ALA A 356 11.84 14.42 3.17
C ALA A 356 11.88 14.06 1.68
N ILE A 357 10.74 14.01 1.01
CA ILE A 357 10.65 13.79 -0.45
C ILE A 357 11.41 14.89 -1.19
N ALA A 358 11.19 16.15 -0.81
CA ALA A 358 11.88 17.28 -1.42
C ALA A 358 13.41 17.17 -1.26
N VAL A 359 13.91 16.80 -0.08
CA VAL A 359 15.35 16.57 0.15
C VAL A 359 15.88 15.48 -0.76
N VAL A 360 15.22 14.31 -0.83
CA VAL A 360 15.63 13.18 -1.66
C VAL A 360 15.69 13.55 -3.14
N GLN A 361 14.65 14.19 -3.66
CA GLN A 361 14.56 14.58 -5.06
C GLN A 361 15.53 15.70 -5.44
N ASN A 362 15.63 16.74 -4.63
CA ASN A 362 16.52 17.88 -4.90
C ASN A 362 18.01 17.50 -4.88
N ASN A 363 18.38 16.45 -4.17
CA ASN A 363 19.75 15.93 -4.14
C ASN A 363 20.00 14.79 -5.15
N GLY A 364 19.04 14.53 -6.06
CA GLY A 364 19.21 13.59 -7.17
C GLY A 364 19.24 12.11 -6.79
N LEU A 365 18.73 11.74 -5.61
CA LEU A 365 18.52 10.35 -5.27
C LEU A 365 17.39 9.80 -6.14
N LEU A 366 17.52 8.56 -6.55
CA LEU A 366 16.42 7.86 -7.21
C LEU A 366 15.31 7.58 -6.20
N TYR A 367 14.11 8.09 -6.48
CA TYR A 367 12.97 7.99 -5.56
C TYR A 367 11.75 7.36 -6.24
N SER A 368 11.04 6.50 -5.53
CA SER A 368 9.73 6.00 -5.96
C SER A 368 8.72 6.00 -4.82
N PRO A 369 7.51 6.53 -5.06
CA PRO A 369 6.43 6.52 -4.07
C PRO A 369 5.87 5.12 -3.85
N GLY A 370 5.36 4.88 -2.65
CA GLY A 370 4.79 3.60 -2.25
C GLY A 370 3.66 3.11 -3.14
N LYS A 371 2.82 4.01 -3.67
CA LYS A 371 1.70 3.63 -4.57
C LYS A 371 2.15 2.84 -5.80
N ALA A 372 3.39 3.04 -6.27
CA ALA A 372 3.99 2.26 -7.36
C ALA A 372 4.84 1.11 -6.82
N SER A 373 5.84 1.40 -5.99
CA SER A 373 6.83 0.41 -5.55
C SER A 373 6.26 -0.67 -4.63
N ASN A 374 5.26 -0.37 -3.79
CA ASN A 374 4.65 -1.36 -2.89
C ASN A 374 3.38 -2.04 -3.45
N ALA A 375 3.06 -1.85 -4.73
CA ALA A 375 1.86 -2.40 -5.35
C ALA A 375 1.82 -3.94 -5.43
N GLY A 376 2.91 -4.63 -5.11
CA GLY A 376 2.99 -6.09 -5.15
C GLY A 376 1.90 -6.80 -4.34
N GLY A 377 1.55 -6.25 -3.17
CA GLY A 377 0.48 -6.80 -2.33
C GLY A 377 -0.88 -6.78 -3.00
N VAL A 378 -1.27 -5.68 -3.63
CA VAL A 378 -2.54 -5.58 -4.34
C VAL A 378 -2.50 -6.31 -5.68
N ALA A 379 -1.36 -6.35 -6.36
CA ALA A 379 -1.16 -7.16 -7.56
C ALA A 379 -1.44 -8.63 -7.28
N THR A 380 -0.85 -9.20 -6.22
CA THR A 380 -1.10 -10.58 -5.82
C THR A 380 -2.54 -10.79 -5.33
N SER A 381 -3.18 -9.77 -4.73
CA SER A 381 -4.61 -9.85 -4.44
C SER A 381 -5.45 -9.98 -5.72
N GLY A 382 -5.10 -9.27 -6.80
CA GLY A 382 -5.74 -9.44 -8.11
C GLY A 382 -5.48 -10.81 -8.72
N LEU A 383 -4.28 -11.36 -8.53
CA LEU A 383 -3.99 -12.75 -8.92
C LEU A 383 -4.80 -13.76 -8.11
N GLU A 384 -5.04 -13.52 -6.81
CA GLU A 384 -5.94 -14.32 -5.98
C GLU A 384 -7.38 -14.27 -6.52
N MET A 385 -7.87 -13.07 -6.90
CA MET A 385 -9.19 -12.94 -7.55
C MET A 385 -9.27 -13.76 -8.84
N SER A 386 -8.23 -13.74 -9.68
CA SER A 386 -8.16 -14.54 -10.91
C SER A 386 -8.22 -16.03 -10.62
N GLN A 387 -7.42 -16.53 -9.66
CA GLN A 387 -7.44 -17.93 -9.23
C GLN A 387 -8.82 -18.34 -8.70
N ASN A 388 -9.49 -17.47 -7.93
CA ASN A 388 -10.83 -17.73 -7.41
C ASN A 388 -11.87 -17.80 -8.54
N SER A 389 -11.77 -16.94 -9.54
CA SER A 389 -12.69 -16.90 -10.67
C SER A 389 -12.60 -18.16 -11.55
N ILE A 390 -11.39 -18.67 -11.78
CA ILE A 390 -11.18 -19.90 -12.56
C ILE A 390 -11.26 -21.16 -11.69
N ARG A 391 -11.41 -21.03 -10.36
CA ARG A 391 -11.44 -22.11 -9.37
C ARG A 391 -10.20 -23.01 -9.39
N MET A 392 -9.03 -22.42 -9.61
CA MET A 392 -7.74 -23.10 -9.60
C MET A 392 -6.76 -22.36 -8.69
N SER A 393 -5.78 -23.07 -8.17
CA SER A 393 -4.64 -22.50 -7.43
C SER A 393 -3.39 -22.62 -8.26
N TRP A 394 -2.58 -21.55 -8.26
CA TRP A 394 -1.26 -21.54 -8.87
C TRP A 394 -0.20 -21.89 -7.83
N SER A 395 0.93 -22.42 -8.28
CA SER A 395 2.11 -22.64 -7.46
C SER A 395 2.72 -21.30 -7.00
N PHE A 396 3.61 -21.38 -6.03
CA PHE A 396 4.35 -20.19 -5.58
C PHE A 396 5.11 -19.53 -6.73
N ASP A 397 5.81 -20.33 -7.54
CA ASP A 397 6.63 -19.84 -8.64
C ASP A 397 5.78 -19.19 -9.74
N GLU A 398 4.62 -19.76 -10.08
CA GLU A 398 3.69 -19.13 -11.03
C GLU A 398 3.16 -17.78 -10.56
N VAL A 399 2.86 -17.64 -9.26
CA VAL A 399 2.40 -16.36 -8.70
C VAL A 399 3.55 -15.37 -8.67
N ASP A 400 4.76 -15.78 -8.25
CA ASP A 400 5.94 -14.92 -8.15
C ASP A 400 6.39 -14.42 -9.54
N GLU A 401 6.39 -15.29 -10.56
CA GLU A 401 6.68 -14.89 -11.94
C GLU A 401 5.69 -13.84 -12.48
N LYS A 402 4.39 -14.04 -12.23
CA LYS A 402 3.36 -13.07 -12.61
C LYS A 402 3.53 -11.76 -11.85
N LEU A 403 3.81 -11.81 -10.55
CA LEU A 403 4.11 -10.65 -9.73
C LEU A 403 5.30 -9.87 -10.27
N HIS A 404 6.39 -10.56 -10.60
CA HIS A 404 7.58 -9.92 -11.18
C HIS A 404 7.24 -9.20 -12.48
N GLY A 405 6.49 -9.85 -13.38
CA GLY A 405 6.03 -9.24 -14.64
C GLY A 405 5.17 -7.99 -14.41
N ILE A 406 4.24 -8.04 -13.46
CA ILE A 406 3.40 -6.89 -13.10
C ILE A 406 4.24 -5.73 -12.56
N MET A 407 5.16 -5.97 -11.63
CA MET A 407 5.99 -4.91 -11.05
C MET A 407 6.91 -4.24 -12.06
N LYS A 408 7.45 -5.03 -13.00
CA LYS A 408 8.23 -4.51 -14.14
C LYS A 408 7.37 -3.61 -15.04
N ASN A 409 6.13 -4.01 -15.31
CA ASN A 409 5.19 -3.20 -16.11
C ASN A 409 4.77 -1.93 -15.39
N ILE A 410 4.59 -1.97 -14.06
CA ILE A 410 4.32 -0.77 -13.24
C ILE A 410 5.50 0.21 -13.38
N TYR A 411 6.72 -0.26 -13.20
CA TYR A 411 7.90 0.60 -13.38
C TYR A 411 7.93 1.24 -14.76
N LYS A 412 7.74 0.42 -15.81
CA LYS A 412 7.73 0.91 -17.19
C LYS A 412 6.65 1.99 -17.41
N ALA A 413 5.44 1.76 -16.95
CA ALA A 413 4.35 2.72 -17.08
C ALA A 413 4.66 4.04 -16.36
N CYS A 414 5.20 3.99 -15.15
CA CYS A 414 5.61 5.17 -14.40
C CYS A 414 6.74 5.93 -15.12
N TYR A 415 7.73 5.22 -15.65
CA TYR A 415 8.82 5.85 -16.37
C TYR A 415 8.33 6.51 -17.68
N ASP A 416 7.57 5.78 -18.50
CA ASP A 416 7.05 6.30 -19.77
C ASP A 416 6.21 7.58 -19.54
N ALA A 417 5.30 7.57 -18.55
CA ALA A 417 4.52 8.75 -18.19
C ALA A 417 5.38 9.93 -17.70
N SER A 418 6.46 9.65 -16.95
CA SER A 418 7.39 10.70 -16.52
C SER A 418 8.09 11.37 -17.73
N VAL A 419 8.43 10.59 -18.75
CA VAL A 419 9.02 11.09 -20.01
C VAL A 419 8.00 11.95 -20.77
N GLU A 420 6.75 11.49 -20.88
CA GLU A 420 5.67 12.25 -21.55
C GLU A 420 5.35 13.58 -20.83
N CYS A 421 5.58 13.63 -19.53
CA CYS A 421 5.47 14.83 -18.71
C CYS A 421 6.70 15.75 -18.78
N GLY A 422 7.75 15.39 -19.53
CA GLY A 422 9.00 16.15 -19.62
C GLY A 422 9.85 16.07 -18.35
N LYS A 423 9.62 15.07 -17.51
CA LYS A 423 10.35 14.80 -16.26
C LYS A 423 10.89 13.36 -16.21
N PRO A 424 11.75 12.96 -17.15
CA PRO A 424 12.22 11.58 -17.26
C PRO A 424 12.86 11.11 -15.94
N GLY A 425 12.37 10.00 -15.41
CA GLY A 425 12.85 9.40 -14.15
C GLY A 425 12.19 9.93 -12.87
N ASP A 426 11.32 10.92 -12.94
CA ASP A 426 10.46 11.30 -11.80
C ASP A 426 9.30 10.29 -11.68
N LEU A 427 9.57 9.24 -10.90
CA LEU A 427 8.62 8.13 -10.73
C LEU A 427 7.39 8.53 -9.88
N MET A 428 7.43 9.64 -9.14
CA MET A 428 6.27 10.16 -8.41
C MET A 428 5.26 10.76 -9.39
N VAL A 429 5.71 11.67 -10.24
CA VAL A 429 4.89 12.21 -11.33
C VAL A 429 4.40 11.07 -12.23
N GLY A 430 5.31 10.17 -12.59
CA GLY A 430 4.97 9.03 -13.44
C GLY A 430 3.88 8.14 -12.86
N ALA A 431 3.93 7.83 -11.56
CA ALA A 431 2.94 6.99 -10.90
C ALA A 431 1.55 7.65 -10.87
N ASN A 432 1.49 8.93 -10.51
CA ASN A 432 0.23 9.67 -10.46
C ASN A 432 -0.39 9.79 -11.85
N VAL A 433 0.39 10.19 -12.85
CA VAL A 433 -0.10 10.40 -14.21
C VAL A 433 -0.47 9.07 -14.88
N ALA A 434 0.39 8.06 -14.86
CA ALA A 434 0.07 6.75 -15.46
C ALA A 434 -1.17 6.11 -14.83
N GLY A 435 -1.27 6.16 -13.49
CA GLY A 435 -2.44 5.66 -12.78
C GLY A 435 -3.73 6.38 -13.18
N PHE A 436 -3.68 7.71 -13.27
CA PHE A 436 -4.82 8.53 -13.63
C PHE A 436 -5.24 8.34 -15.09
N LEU A 437 -4.32 8.39 -16.05
CA LEU A 437 -4.65 8.35 -17.50
C LEU A 437 -5.49 7.12 -17.86
N LYS A 438 -5.16 5.94 -17.33
CA LYS A 438 -5.93 4.72 -17.60
C LYS A 438 -7.36 4.81 -17.06
N VAL A 439 -7.55 5.39 -15.89
CA VAL A 439 -8.88 5.57 -15.27
C VAL A 439 -9.66 6.63 -16.05
N ALA A 440 -9.02 7.74 -16.41
CA ALA A 440 -9.61 8.81 -17.19
C ALA A 440 -10.12 8.32 -18.56
N GLU A 441 -9.31 7.53 -19.28
CA GLU A 441 -9.69 6.91 -20.54
C GLU A 441 -10.94 6.02 -20.38
N ALA A 442 -10.96 5.17 -19.36
CA ALA A 442 -12.10 4.31 -19.07
C ALA A 442 -13.36 5.11 -18.71
N MET A 443 -13.24 6.14 -17.85
CA MET A 443 -14.37 7.02 -17.50
C MET A 443 -14.91 7.78 -18.72
N MET A 444 -14.03 8.25 -19.60
CA MET A 444 -14.44 8.93 -20.85
C MET A 444 -15.14 7.98 -21.81
N ALA A 445 -14.62 6.76 -21.97
CA ALA A 445 -15.21 5.74 -22.85
C ALA A 445 -16.59 5.25 -22.38
N GLN A 446 -16.80 5.15 -21.06
CA GLN A 446 -18.07 4.71 -20.47
C GLN A 446 -19.12 5.82 -20.38
N GLY A 447 -18.74 7.08 -20.57
CA GLY A 447 -19.64 8.22 -20.53
C GLY A 447 -19.92 8.73 -19.11
N VAL A 448 -21.09 9.33 -18.92
CA VAL A 448 -21.53 9.89 -17.63
C VAL A 448 -22.46 8.88 -16.97
N VAL A 449 -21.89 8.08 -16.09
CA VAL A 449 -22.56 7.01 -15.35
C VAL A 449 -22.39 7.19 -13.86
#